data_a1401bd983dead92fd09d1857fd9b65f
#
_entry.id   a1401bd983dead92fd09d1857fd9b65f
#
_cell.length_a   1.000
_cell.length_b   1.000
_cell.length_c   1.000
_cell.angle_alpha   90.00
_cell.angle_beta   90.00
_cell.angle_gamma   90.00
#
_symmetry.space_group_name_H-M   'P 1'
#
loop_
_entity.id
_entity.type
_entity.pdbx_description
1 polymer ?
#
loop_
_entity_poly.entity_id
_entity_poly.type
_entity_poly.pdbx_seq_one_letter_code
_entity_poly.pdbx_strand_id
1 'polypeptide(L)'
;QDVVQPYSPEFMQRCSQIWFDPLLRDEAAEMPNVTQMFFTRLDRFEQDAGGVTAYVTDEKSGEEKVIRAQYMIACDGAESEIRDTLGVELVGDHGLSFNINVFFKSTNHDVLFEKGRATMQWMFNEDGMWADIVAINGKEYWRLSIMKLPLGTEITDDEAADYIRKAVGQDFEFEILSVLPWMRKRVVADRYSVGRVHFAGDSVHQMSPTGGFGMNTGIQEAMDLSWKLTAMLEGWGGDNLLASYDAERRPVAQMITDEGARNFVQFSKLPNSPEIDQDTPEGEAFRKDFTQQLYDLQMDREYDTNGVVLGYRYEGSPIIVPDGTPEPKFEAMVYTETARPGHRAPHAWIGDGEEKSTLDLFGRGFTLLRFDPDVSVEALVAAAAERGVPLTVEDIDQANIAKIYDRKLVLIRPDDHVAWRDDACPADALAVIDTVRGG
;
A
#
# COMPACT_ATOMS: atom_id res chain seq x y z
N GLN A 1 7.00 23.40 5.03
CA GLN A 1 7.67 22.86 6.22
C GLN A 1 8.13 21.45 5.83
N ASP A 2 9.43 21.24 5.81
CA ASP A 2 10.02 19.92 5.68
C ASP A 2 9.67 19.18 6.98
N VAL A 3 8.63 18.36 6.92
CA VAL A 3 8.28 17.48 8.03
C VAL A 3 9.31 16.36 8.01
N VAL A 4 10.33 16.50 8.83
CA VAL A 4 11.26 15.41 9.10
C VAL A 4 10.41 14.28 9.66
N GLN A 5 10.33 13.17 8.94
CA GLN A 5 9.70 11.95 9.46
C GLN A 5 10.75 11.17 10.25
N PRO A 6 10.72 11.19 11.58
CA PRO A 6 11.76 10.54 12.40
C PRO A 6 11.68 9.01 12.34
N TYR A 7 10.67 8.45 11.66
CA TYR A 7 10.33 7.02 11.64
C TYR A 7 10.68 6.30 10.32
N SER A 8 11.27 7.03 9.37
CA SER A 8 11.66 6.49 8.06
C SER A 8 12.88 7.24 7.54
N PRO A 9 13.83 6.57 6.86
CA PRO A 9 14.96 7.25 6.21
C PRO A 9 14.52 8.14 5.05
N GLU A 10 13.35 7.85 4.47
CA GLU A 10 12.81 8.56 3.33
C GLU A 10 11.58 9.39 3.70
N PHE A 11 11.46 10.56 3.06
CA PHE A 11 10.28 11.40 3.18
C PHE A 11 9.11 10.85 2.36
N MET A 12 7.89 11.14 2.81
CA MET A 12 6.70 10.86 2.01
C MET A 12 6.79 11.57 0.65
N GLN A 13 6.71 10.79 -0.43
CA GLN A 13 6.74 11.27 -1.79
C GLN A 13 5.42 11.02 -2.49
N ARG A 14 5.02 11.95 -3.36
CA ARG A 14 3.92 11.74 -4.27
C ARG A 14 4.48 11.48 -5.66
N CYS A 15 4.41 10.24 -6.11
CA CYS A 15 4.78 9.84 -7.46
C CYS A 15 3.55 9.29 -8.19
N SER A 16 3.20 9.89 -9.32
CA SER A 16 2.11 9.37 -10.16
C SER A 16 2.58 8.13 -10.92
N GLN A 17 1.68 7.13 -11.08
CA GLN A 17 1.91 5.91 -11.84
C GLN A 17 2.36 6.18 -13.28
N ILE A 18 1.99 7.32 -13.89
CA ILE A 18 2.45 7.73 -15.22
C ILE A 18 4.00 7.70 -15.33
N TRP A 19 4.71 7.99 -14.25
CA TRP A 19 6.18 7.96 -14.20
C TRP A 19 6.71 6.75 -13.43
N PHE A 20 5.99 6.27 -12.42
CA PHE A 20 6.43 5.17 -11.59
C PHE A 20 6.40 3.83 -12.33
N ASP A 21 5.33 3.54 -13.08
CA ASP A 21 5.19 2.29 -13.83
C ASP A 21 6.28 2.11 -14.92
N PRO A 22 6.64 3.15 -15.72
CA PRO A 22 7.76 3.07 -16.63
C PRO A 22 9.11 2.76 -15.95
N LEU A 23 9.37 3.36 -14.77
CA LEU A 23 10.59 3.07 -14.02
C LEU A 23 10.66 1.60 -13.60
N LEU A 24 9.58 1.07 -13.00
CA LEU A 24 9.54 -0.35 -12.60
C LEU A 24 9.67 -1.29 -13.80
N ARG A 25 9.04 -0.96 -14.92
CA ARG A 25 9.16 -1.73 -16.16
C ARG A 25 10.59 -1.76 -16.67
N ASP A 26 11.25 -0.62 -16.72
CA ASP A 26 12.60 -0.48 -17.26
C ASP A 26 13.62 -1.18 -16.33
N GLU A 27 13.50 -1.03 -15.00
CA GLU A 27 14.28 -1.78 -14.01
C GLU A 27 14.08 -3.31 -14.15
N ALA A 28 12.84 -3.75 -14.30
CA ALA A 28 12.54 -5.18 -14.50
C ALA A 28 13.13 -5.71 -15.81
N ALA A 29 13.26 -4.88 -16.85
CA ALA A 29 13.87 -5.28 -18.13
C ALA A 29 15.39 -5.53 -18.02
N GLU A 30 16.07 -4.85 -17.08
CA GLU A 30 17.49 -5.03 -16.81
C GLU A 30 17.79 -6.31 -16.01
N MET A 31 16.78 -6.94 -15.41
CA MET A 31 16.96 -8.16 -14.61
C MET A 31 17.07 -9.41 -15.49
N PRO A 32 18.20 -10.15 -15.46
CA PRO A 32 18.45 -11.27 -16.39
C PRO A 32 17.51 -12.47 -16.18
N ASN A 33 16.83 -12.55 -15.05
CA ASN A 33 15.88 -13.62 -14.69
C ASN A 33 14.42 -13.21 -14.88
N VAL A 34 14.14 -12.01 -15.44
CA VAL A 34 12.80 -11.52 -15.73
C VAL A 34 12.54 -11.54 -17.23
N THR A 35 11.44 -12.14 -17.65
CA THR A 35 10.94 -12.08 -19.03
C THR A 35 9.64 -11.30 -19.06
N GLN A 36 9.66 -10.12 -19.68
CA GLN A 36 8.47 -9.32 -19.90
C GLN A 36 7.79 -9.71 -21.22
N MET A 37 6.49 -9.99 -21.17
CA MET A 37 5.70 -10.40 -22.33
C MET A 37 4.52 -9.43 -22.52
N PHE A 38 4.78 -8.25 -23.08
CA PHE A 38 3.74 -7.27 -23.42
C PHE A 38 2.90 -7.74 -24.60
N PHE A 39 1.65 -7.26 -24.68
CA PHE A 39 0.67 -7.65 -25.69
C PHE A 39 0.42 -9.17 -25.71
N THR A 40 0.54 -9.79 -24.55
CA THR A 40 0.29 -11.21 -24.35
C THR A 40 -0.89 -11.36 -23.41
N ARG A 41 -2.01 -11.89 -23.93
CA ARG A 41 -3.22 -12.15 -23.16
C ARG A 41 -3.19 -13.56 -22.60
N LEU A 42 -3.59 -13.72 -21.33
CA LEU A 42 -3.92 -15.01 -20.75
C LEU A 42 -5.31 -15.44 -21.21
N ASP A 43 -5.40 -16.55 -21.93
CA ASP A 43 -6.69 -17.08 -22.41
C ASP A 43 -7.34 -18.02 -21.39
N ARG A 44 -6.57 -18.87 -20.75
CA ARG A 44 -6.97 -19.79 -19.69
C ARG A 44 -5.76 -20.31 -18.93
N PHE A 45 -6.02 -20.92 -17.79
CA PHE A 45 -4.98 -21.61 -17.02
C PHE A 45 -5.55 -22.86 -16.33
N GLU A 46 -4.64 -23.75 -15.95
CA GLU A 46 -4.92 -24.96 -15.18
C GLU A 46 -3.85 -25.09 -14.09
N GLN A 47 -4.19 -25.69 -12.94
CA GLN A 47 -3.19 -25.98 -11.91
C GLN A 47 -3.29 -27.42 -11.44
N ASP A 48 -2.14 -27.96 -11.02
CA ASP A 48 -2.00 -29.29 -10.42
C ASP A 48 -0.99 -29.27 -9.25
N ALA A 49 -0.67 -30.41 -8.68
CA ALA A 49 0.27 -30.53 -7.57
C ALA A 49 1.69 -29.99 -7.94
N GLY A 50 2.08 -29.99 -9.21
CA GLY A 50 3.41 -29.59 -9.68
C GLY A 50 3.51 -28.13 -10.16
N GLY A 51 2.38 -27.41 -10.32
CA GLY A 51 2.43 -26.02 -10.82
C GLY A 51 1.18 -25.52 -11.50
N VAL A 52 1.34 -24.45 -12.26
CA VAL A 52 0.31 -23.80 -13.08
C VAL A 52 0.71 -23.85 -14.55
N THR A 53 -0.21 -24.21 -15.43
CA THR A 53 -0.06 -24.13 -16.88
C THR A 53 -0.94 -23.00 -17.41
N ALA A 54 -0.32 -21.98 -17.97
CA ALA A 54 -0.98 -20.85 -18.59
C ALA A 54 -0.96 -20.98 -20.13
N TYR A 55 -2.09 -20.73 -20.77
CA TYR A 55 -2.27 -20.67 -22.22
C TYR A 55 -2.43 -19.20 -22.58
N VAL A 56 -1.52 -18.70 -23.40
CA VAL A 56 -1.45 -17.27 -23.71
C VAL A 56 -1.37 -17.03 -25.21
N THR A 57 -1.90 -15.90 -25.65
CA THR A 57 -1.87 -15.46 -27.05
C THR A 57 -1.13 -14.13 -27.17
N ASP A 58 -0.15 -14.06 -28.04
CA ASP A 58 0.45 -12.80 -28.48
C ASP A 58 -0.54 -12.05 -29.38
N GLU A 59 -1.05 -10.93 -28.91
CA GLU A 59 -2.12 -10.18 -29.59
C GLU A 59 -1.68 -9.50 -30.91
N LYS A 60 -0.36 -9.36 -31.13
CA LYS A 60 0.18 -8.79 -32.36
C LYS A 60 0.34 -9.82 -33.46
N SER A 61 0.81 -11.01 -33.11
CA SER A 61 1.07 -12.09 -34.07
C SER A 61 -0.04 -13.13 -34.16
N GLY A 62 -0.88 -13.24 -33.10
CA GLY A 62 -1.85 -14.32 -32.94
C GLY A 62 -1.21 -15.66 -32.54
N GLU A 63 0.09 -15.68 -32.17
CA GLU A 63 0.78 -16.88 -31.76
C GLU A 63 0.32 -17.35 -30.38
N GLU A 64 -0.13 -18.60 -30.30
CA GLU A 64 -0.48 -19.24 -29.02
C GLU A 64 0.78 -19.86 -28.39
N LYS A 65 0.93 -19.67 -27.05
CA LYS A 65 2.04 -20.24 -26.27
C LYS A 65 1.51 -20.89 -25.00
N VAL A 66 2.25 -21.89 -24.54
CA VAL A 66 1.98 -22.57 -23.26
C VAL A 66 3.15 -22.30 -22.31
N ILE A 67 2.85 -21.75 -21.14
CA ILE A 67 3.83 -21.44 -20.10
C ILE A 67 3.55 -22.33 -18.89
N ARG A 68 4.58 -23.04 -18.42
CA ARG A 68 4.52 -23.83 -17.17
C ARG A 68 5.34 -23.14 -16.09
N ALA A 69 4.74 -22.92 -14.91
CA ALA A 69 5.39 -22.32 -13.76
C ALA A 69 5.04 -23.10 -12.47
N GLN A 70 5.82 -22.94 -11.43
CA GLN A 70 5.52 -23.55 -10.13
C GLN A 70 4.39 -22.80 -9.43
N TYR A 71 4.33 -21.48 -9.60
CA TYR A 71 3.30 -20.60 -9.01
C TYR A 71 2.86 -19.56 -10.03
N MET A 72 1.66 -19.00 -9.82
CA MET A 72 1.11 -17.88 -10.56
C MET A 72 0.73 -16.79 -9.56
N ILE A 73 1.06 -15.53 -9.88
CA ILE A 73 0.59 -14.37 -9.13
C ILE A 73 -0.34 -13.58 -10.04
N ALA A 74 -1.59 -13.45 -9.63
CA ALA A 74 -2.61 -12.69 -10.34
C ALA A 74 -2.62 -11.25 -9.86
N CYS A 75 -2.15 -10.34 -10.70
CA CYS A 75 -2.19 -8.89 -10.51
C CYS A 75 -2.99 -8.23 -11.65
N ASP A 76 -4.05 -8.90 -12.11
CA ASP A 76 -4.86 -8.58 -13.28
C ASP A 76 -5.96 -7.52 -12.97
N GLY A 77 -5.85 -6.85 -11.82
CA GLY A 77 -6.61 -5.64 -11.52
C GLY A 77 -8.04 -5.87 -11.03
N ALA A 78 -8.81 -4.79 -11.04
CA ALA A 78 -10.14 -4.73 -10.42
C ALA A 78 -11.16 -5.73 -11.04
N GLU A 79 -11.04 -5.98 -12.33
CA GLU A 79 -11.92 -6.88 -13.09
C GLU A 79 -11.25 -8.25 -13.34
N SER A 80 -10.49 -8.74 -12.37
CA SER A 80 -9.68 -9.96 -12.44
C SER A 80 -10.48 -11.17 -12.90
N GLU A 81 -10.18 -11.68 -14.11
CA GLU A 81 -10.76 -12.92 -14.65
C GLU A 81 -10.20 -14.16 -13.93
N ILE A 82 -8.97 -14.09 -13.43
CA ILE A 82 -8.34 -15.18 -12.66
C ILE A 82 -9.08 -15.37 -11.34
N ARG A 83 -9.38 -14.27 -10.64
CA ARG A 83 -10.18 -14.28 -9.41
C ARG A 83 -11.53 -14.94 -9.63
N ASP A 84 -12.25 -14.50 -10.64
CA ASP A 84 -13.59 -14.98 -10.97
C ASP A 84 -13.58 -16.46 -11.38
N THR A 85 -12.58 -16.88 -12.17
CA THR A 85 -12.37 -18.28 -12.57
C THR A 85 -12.16 -19.21 -11.37
N LEU A 86 -11.46 -18.74 -10.33
CA LEU A 86 -11.17 -19.50 -9.12
C LEU A 86 -12.26 -19.38 -8.04
N GLY A 87 -13.34 -18.64 -8.30
CA GLY A 87 -14.45 -18.45 -7.39
C GLY A 87 -14.05 -17.73 -6.08
N VAL A 88 -13.11 -16.79 -6.18
CA VAL A 88 -12.75 -15.91 -5.06
C VAL A 88 -13.69 -14.70 -5.07
N GLU A 89 -14.35 -14.46 -3.95
CA GLU A 89 -15.36 -13.42 -3.84
C GLU A 89 -14.80 -12.13 -3.23
N LEU A 90 -15.17 -10.98 -3.79
CA LEU A 90 -14.92 -9.68 -3.17
C LEU A 90 -16.04 -9.38 -2.18
N VAL A 91 -15.68 -9.20 -0.91
CA VAL A 91 -16.62 -8.96 0.19
C VAL A 91 -16.57 -7.49 0.60
N GLY A 92 -17.73 -6.84 0.72
CA GLY A 92 -17.86 -5.46 1.16
C GLY A 92 -18.84 -4.64 0.33
N ASP A 93 -18.58 -3.34 0.22
CA ASP A 93 -19.44 -2.39 -0.50
C ASP A 93 -18.94 -2.16 -1.92
N HIS A 94 -19.68 -2.65 -2.90
CA HIS A 94 -19.35 -2.59 -4.33
C HIS A 94 -19.65 -1.24 -4.98
N GLY A 95 -20.31 -0.31 -4.29
CA GLY A 95 -20.72 0.98 -4.85
C GLY A 95 -20.90 2.07 -3.81
N LEU A 96 -19.81 2.70 -3.34
CA LEU A 96 -19.89 3.86 -2.44
C LEU A 96 -20.24 5.16 -3.17
N SER A 97 -19.70 5.37 -4.35
CA SER A 97 -20.08 6.48 -5.24
C SER A 97 -19.60 6.21 -6.66
N PHE A 98 -20.40 6.67 -7.65
CA PHE A 98 -20.01 6.69 -9.05
C PHE A 98 -19.41 8.06 -9.37
N ASN A 99 -18.28 8.07 -10.06
CA ASN A 99 -17.48 9.26 -10.28
C ASN A 99 -16.92 9.26 -11.71
N ILE A 100 -16.52 10.44 -12.19
CA ILE A 100 -15.82 10.59 -13.47
C ILE A 100 -14.53 11.37 -13.23
N ASN A 101 -13.40 10.81 -13.68
CA ASN A 101 -12.12 11.49 -13.73
C ASN A 101 -11.92 12.14 -15.10
N VAL A 102 -11.64 13.44 -15.11
CA VAL A 102 -11.22 14.18 -16.30
C VAL A 102 -9.75 14.48 -16.16
N PHE A 103 -8.92 13.85 -16.98
CA PHE A 103 -7.49 14.15 -17.06
C PHE A 103 -7.26 15.22 -18.12
N PHE A 104 -6.62 16.31 -17.73
CA PHE A 104 -6.43 17.44 -18.63
C PHE A 104 -5.04 18.08 -18.48
N LYS A 105 -4.64 18.82 -19.52
CA LYS A 105 -3.38 19.55 -19.59
C LYS A 105 -3.65 21.03 -19.61
N SER A 106 -2.93 21.79 -18.77
CA SER A 106 -2.90 23.25 -18.80
C SER A 106 -1.66 23.79 -18.09
N THR A 107 -1.06 24.81 -18.64
CA THR A 107 0.07 25.54 -18.05
C THR A 107 -0.36 26.87 -17.41
N ASN A 108 -1.66 27.14 -17.32
CA ASN A 108 -2.20 28.36 -16.74
C ASN A 108 -2.20 28.27 -15.19
N HIS A 109 -1.02 28.40 -14.60
CA HIS A 109 -0.82 28.29 -13.15
C HIS A 109 -1.46 29.44 -12.37
N ASP A 110 -1.57 30.64 -12.97
CA ASP A 110 -2.18 31.78 -12.30
C ASP A 110 -3.65 31.54 -11.99
N VAL A 111 -4.33 30.81 -12.87
CA VAL A 111 -5.71 30.39 -12.69
C VAL A 111 -5.82 29.20 -11.74
N LEU A 112 -5.05 28.14 -12.01
CA LEU A 112 -5.16 26.86 -11.26
C LEU A 112 -4.65 26.95 -9.83
N PHE A 113 -3.77 27.91 -9.53
CA PHE A 113 -3.25 28.20 -8.19
C PHE A 113 -3.68 29.55 -7.63
N GLU A 114 -4.70 30.19 -8.18
CA GLU A 114 -5.19 31.49 -7.71
C GLU A 114 -5.44 31.51 -6.19
N LYS A 115 -6.01 30.43 -5.65
CA LYS A 115 -6.27 30.27 -4.20
C LYS A 115 -5.09 29.71 -3.41
N GLY A 116 -3.91 29.63 -4.00
CA GLY A 116 -2.69 29.09 -3.41
C GLY A 116 -2.26 27.76 -4.02
N ARG A 117 -0.97 27.44 -3.86
CA ARG A 117 -0.41 26.18 -4.32
C ARG A 117 -0.83 25.05 -3.39
N ALA A 118 -1.57 24.07 -3.93
CA ALA A 118 -1.98 22.87 -3.24
C ALA A 118 -1.87 21.68 -4.19
N THR A 119 -1.57 20.52 -3.64
CA THR A 119 -1.54 19.26 -4.40
C THR A 119 -2.96 18.81 -4.76
N MET A 120 -3.92 19.10 -3.88
CA MET A 120 -5.33 18.81 -4.07
C MET A 120 -6.16 19.99 -3.60
N GLN A 121 -7.22 20.30 -4.34
CA GLN A 121 -8.21 21.32 -4.02
C GLN A 121 -9.58 20.66 -4.01
N TRP A 122 -10.36 20.87 -2.96
CA TRP A 122 -11.71 20.33 -2.82
C TRP A 122 -12.74 21.39 -3.19
N MET A 123 -13.73 21.02 -3.99
CA MET A 123 -14.81 21.89 -4.46
C MET A 123 -16.10 21.56 -3.70
N PHE A 124 -16.61 22.56 -3.01
CA PHE A 124 -17.87 22.49 -2.28
C PHE A 124 -18.90 23.43 -2.90
N ASN A 125 -20.16 23.07 -2.77
CA ASN A 125 -21.32 23.91 -3.07
C ASN A 125 -22.41 23.66 -2.01
N GLU A 126 -23.63 24.12 -2.23
CA GLU A 126 -24.77 23.93 -1.34
C GLU A 126 -25.12 22.46 -1.05
N ASP A 127 -24.74 21.54 -1.95
CA ASP A 127 -24.95 20.09 -1.83
C ASP A 127 -23.75 19.36 -1.18
N GLY A 128 -22.69 20.08 -0.80
CA GLY A 128 -21.45 19.57 -0.22
C GLY A 128 -20.33 19.39 -1.20
N MET A 129 -19.42 18.45 -0.94
CA MET A 129 -18.28 18.18 -1.83
C MET A 129 -18.76 17.49 -3.10
N TRP A 130 -18.51 18.13 -4.26
CA TRP A 130 -18.91 17.65 -5.57
C TRP A 130 -17.74 17.31 -6.51
N ALA A 131 -16.54 17.84 -6.25
CA ALA A 131 -15.34 17.55 -7.03
C ALA A 131 -14.05 17.78 -6.25
N ASP A 132 -12.94 17.24 -6.79
CA ASP A 132 -11.58 17.67 -6.45
C ASP A 132 -10.75 17.91 -7.71
N ILE A 133 -9.80 18.87 -7.63
CA ILE A 133 -8.72 19.03 -8.61
C ILE A 133 -7.41 18.59 -7.97
N VAL A 134 -6.69 17.71 -8.67
CA VAL A 134 -5.38 17.20 -8.26
C VAL A 134 -4.32 17.66 -9.24
N ALA A 135 -3.28 18.30 -8.72
CA ALA A 135 -2.06 18.61 -9.46
C ALA A 135 -1.21 17.32 -9.61
N ILE A 136 -1.17 16.72 -10.80
CA ILE A 136 -0.46 15.46 -11.06
C ILE A 136 1.05 15.65 -11.01
N ASN A 137 1.58 16.67 -11.70
CA ASN A 137 3.01 16.98 -11.71
C ASN A 137 3.32 18.41 -11.26
N GLY A 138 2.32 19.18 -10.87
CA GLY A 138 2.46 20.59 -10.47
C GLY A 138 2.94 21.52 -11.59
N LYS A 139 2.91 21.07 -12.85
CA LYS A 139 3.33 21.83 -14.03
C LYS A 139 2.21 21.97 -15.06
N GLU A 140 1.78 20.86 -15.63
CA GLU A 140 0.86 20.90 -16.77
C GLU A 140 -0.24 19.84 -16.71
N TYR A 141 -0.10 18.78 -15.91
CA TYR A 141 -1.07 17.70 -15.82
C TYR A 141 -1.93 17.80 -14.56
N TRP A 142 -3.23 17.69 -14.77
CA TRP A 142 -4.26 17.88 -13.76
C TRP A 142 -5.33 16.81 -13.89
N ARG A 143 -5.97 16.47 -12.80
CA ARG A 143 -7.15 15.61 -12.79
C ARG A 143 -8.26 16.29 -12.02
N LEU A 144 -9.42 16.47 -12.65
CA LEU A 144 -10.68 16.77 -11.99
C LEU A 144 -11.40 15.46 -11.72
N SER A 145 -11.79 15.18 -10.48
CA SER A 145 -12.71 14.10 -10.15
C SER A 145 -14.09 14.68 -9.85
N ILE A 146 -15.08 14.35 -10.66
CA ILE A 146 -16.48 14.72 -10.45
C ILE A 146 -17.13 13.59 -9.66
N MET A 147 -17.74 13.89 -8.51
CA MET A 147 -18.15 12.89 -7.54
C MET A 147 -19.67 12.75 -7.43
N LYS A 148 -20.10 11.58 -6.94
CA LYS A 148 -21.49 11.28 -6.55
C LYS A 148 -22.47 11.45 -7.71
N LEU A 149 -22.05 11.13 -8.92
CA LEU A 149 -22.92 11.12 -10.10
C LEU A 149 -23.87 9.91 -10.06
N PRO A 150 -25.04 9.99 -10.74
CA PRO A 150 -25.87 8.81 -10.96
C PRO A 150 -25.10 7.69 -11.65
N LEU A 151 -25.36 6.45 -11.27
CA LEU A 151 -24.71 5.28 -11.86
C LEU A 151 -24.95 5.25 -13.40
N GLY A 152 -23.87 5.06 -14.15
CA GLY A 152 -23.90 5.02 -15.60
C GLY A 152 -23.96 6.39 -16.29
N THR A 153 -23.73 7.50 -15.55
CA THR A 153 -23.58 8.82 -16.17
C THR A 153 -22.42 8.80 -17.16
N GLU A 154 -22.70 9.23 -18.37
CA GLU A 154 -21.69 9.53 -19.39
C GLU A 154 -21.69 11.03 -19.63
N ILE A 155 -20.55 11.61 -19.83
CA ILE A 155 -20.39 13.03 -20.19
C ILE A 155 -19.52 13.17 -21.45
N THR A 156 -19.86 14.16 -22.26
CA THR A 156 -19.07 14.56 -23.43
C THR A 156 -17.84 15.39 -23.00
N ASP A 157 -16.89 15.57 -23.92
CA ASP A 157 -15.75 16.45 -23.67
C ASP A 157 -16.18 17.92 -23.42
N ASP A 158 -17.24 18.38 -24.06
CA ASP A 158 -17.80 19.73 -23.83
C ASP A 158 -18.37 19.86 -22.41
N GLU A 159 -19.13 18.87 -21.93
CA GLU A 159 -19.63 18.83 -20.56
C GLU A 159 -18.48 18.71 -19.54
N ALA A 160 -17.46 17.90 -19.85
CA ALA A 160 -16.26 17.79 -19.01
C ALA A 160 -15.52 19.15 -18.94
N ALA A 161 -15.43 19.89 -20.04
CA ALA A 161 -14.86 21.24 -20.08
C ALA A 161 -15.65 22.21 -19.20
N ASP A 162 -16.98 22.13 -19.21
CA ASP A 162 -17.84 22.95 -18.36
C ASP A 162 -17.64 22.63 -16.87
N TYR A 163 -17.47 21.34 -16.51
CA TYR A 163 -17.10 20.95 -15.14
C TYR A 163 -15.75 21.51 -14.72
N ILE A 164 -14.73 21.50 -15.60
CA ILE A 164 -13.41 22.10 -15.30
C ILE A 164 -13.56 23.61 -15.04
N ARG A 165 -14.25 24.34 -15.91
CA ARG A 165 -14.49 25.81 -15.74
C ARG A 165 -15.27 26.09 -14.46
N LYS A 166 -16.30 25.28 -14.16
CA LYS A 166 -17.07 25.40 -12.91
C LYS A 166 -16.19 25.20 -11.69
N ALA A 167 -15.31 24.21 -11.71
CA ALA A 167 -14.43 23.90 -10.58
C ALA A 167 -13.40 25.00 -10.34
N VAL A 168 -12.87 25.60 -11.39
CA VAL A 168 -11.89 26.69 -11.33
C VAL A 168 -12.56 28.06 -11.10
N GLY A 169 -13.80 28.23 -11.55
CA GLY A 169 -14.59 29.46 -11.38
C GLY A 169 -14.37 30.50 -12.48
N GLN A 170 -13.58 30.19 -13.51
CA GLN A 170 -13.32 31.10 -14.66
C GLN A 170 -12.95 30.31 -15.91
N ASP A 171 -12.98 31.00 -17.05
CA ASP A 171 -12.53 30.45 -18.34
C ASP A 171 -11.00 30.53 -18.47
N PHE A 172 -10.40 29.49 -19.04
CA PHE A 172 -8.97 29.39 -19.29
C PHE A 172 -8.66 28.33 -20.35
N GLU A 173 -7.43 28.30 -20.84
CA GLU A 173 -6.99 27.35 -21.86
C GLU A 173 -6.56 26.02 -21.20
N PHE A 174 -7.11 24.92 -21.70
CA PHE A 174 -6.74 23.54 -21.33
C PHE A 174 -7.06 22.57 -22.47
N GLU A 175 -6.47 21.40 -22.42
CA GLU A 175 -6.69 20.25 -23.33
C GLU A 175 -7.18 19.05 -22.51
N ILE A 176 -8.32 18.48 -22.84
CA ILE A 176 -8.81 17.22 -22.23
C ILE A 176 -8.06 16.06 -22.87
N LEU A 177 -7.45 15.23 -22.04
CA LEU A 177 -6.67 14.05 -22.45
C LEU A 177 -7.48 12.75 -22.31
N SER A 178 -8.32 12.64 -21.27
CA SER A 178 -9.24 11.53 -21.12
C SER A 178 -10.39 11.85 -20.15
N VAL A 179 -11.52 11.17 -20.37
CA VAL A 179 -12.69 11.18 -19.49
C VAL A 179 -13.02 9.74 -19.13
N LEU A 180 -12.88 9.35 -17.86
CA LEU A 180 -12.99 7.96 -17.42
C LEU A 180 -13.94 7.84 -16.23
N PRO A 181 -15.05 7.09 -16.39
CA PRO A 181 -15.94 6.75 -15.29
C PRO A 181 -15.29 5.69 -14.40
N TRP A 182 -15.58 5.73 -13.10
CA TRP A 182 -15.15 4.73 -12.16
C TRP A 182 -16.06 4.65 -10.93
N MET A 183 -16.08 3.47 -10.31
CA MET A 183 -16.84 3.20 -9.11
C MET A 183 -15.92 3.18 -7.89
N ARG A 184 -16.23 3.99 -6.88
CA ARG A 184 -15.58 3.89 -5.57
C ARG A 184 -16.14 2.68 -4.85
N LYS A 185 -15.26 1.79 -4.42
CA LYS A 185 -15.62 0.54 -3.73
C LYS A 185 -14.92 0.45 -2.36
N ARG A 186 -15.39 -0.47 -1.53
CA ARG A 186 -14.78 -0.91 -0.28
C ARG A 186 -14.92 -2.42 -0.20
N VAL A 187 -14.04 -3.14 -0.88
CA VAL A 187 -14.10 -4.59 -0.96
C VAL A 187 -12.73 -5.22 -0.78
N VAL A 188 -12.71 -6.39 -0.13
CA VAL A 188 -11.53 -7.23 0.03
C VAL A 188 -11.91 -8.68 -0.29
N ALA A 189 -11.02 -9.41 -0.93
CA ALA A 189 -11.26 -10.81 -1.28
C ALA A 189 -11.40 -11.69 -0.03
N ASP A 190 -12.25 -12.71 -0.11
CA ASP A 190 -12.45 -13.68 0.96
C ASP A 190 -11.21 -14.56 1.20
N ARG A 191 -10.32 -14.63 0.22
CA ARG A 191 -9.02 -15.34 0.29
C ARG A 191 -8.02 -14.76 -0.71
N TYR A 192 -6.73 -14.85 -0.39
CA TYR A 192 -5.62 -14.33 -1.20
C TYR A 192 -4.86 -15.41 -1.97
N SER A 193 -5.26 -16.66 -1.81
CA SER A 193 -4.60 -17.81 -2.45
C SER A 193 -5.58 -18.95 -2.73
N VAL A 194 -5.42 -19.59 -3.89
CA VAL A 194 -6.12 -20.82 -4.25
C VAL A 194 -5.11 -21.79 -4.86
N GLY A 195 -4.68 -22.78 -4.09
CA GLY A 195 -3.65 -23.71 -4.53
C GLY A 195 -2.32 -23.03 -4.80
N ARG A 196 -1.88 -23.01 -6.07
CA ARG A 196 -0.64 -22.38 -6.52
C ARG A 196 -0.82 -21.02 -7.16
N VAL A 197 -2.03 -20.48 -7.13
CA VAL A 197 -2.37 -19.14 -7.61
C VAL A 197 -2.55 -18.21 -6.41
N HIS A 198 -1.75 -17.15 -6.37
CA HIS A 198 -1.80 -16.10 -5.35
C HIS A 198 -2.24 -14.79 -6.00
N PHE A 199 -2.90 -13.94 -5.25
CA PHE A 199 -3.44 -12.68 -5.75
C PHE A 199 -2.80 -11.50 -5.01
N ALA A 200 -2.64 -10.36 -5.70
CA ALA A 200 -2.15 -9.13 -5.10
C ALA A 200 -2.75 -7.87 -5.79
N GLY A 201 -2.75 -6.76 -5.07
CA GLY A 201 -3.23 -5.47 -5.55
C GLY A 201 -4.74 -5.46 -5.81
N ASP A 202 -5.18 -4.75 -6.85
CA ASP A 202 -6.59 -4.51 -7.14
C ASP A 202 -7.38 -5.80 -7.50
N SER A 203 -6.70 -6.91 -7.76
CA SER A 203 -7.34 -8.22 -7.92
C SER A 203 -8.00 -8.74 -6.63
N VAL A 204 -7.52 -8.32 -5.45
CA VAL A 204 -8.00 -8.77 -4.14
C VAL A 204 -8.53 -7.67 -3.23
N HIS A 205 -8.27 -6.40 -3.50
CA HIS A 205 -8.87 -5.29 -2.76
C HIS A 205 -9.11 -4.08 -3.65
N GLN A 206 -10.27 -3.46 -3.49
CA GLN A 206 -10.60 -2.20 -4.16
C GLN A 206 -11.08 -1.23 -3.10
N MET A 207 -10.37 -0.13 -2.95
CA MET A 207 -10.58 0.82 -1.88
C MET A 207 -10.80 2.24 -2.36
N SER A 208 -11.35 3.08 -1.48
CA SER A 208 -11.41 4.52 -1.72
C SER A 208 -9.99 5.07 -1.95
N PRO A 209 -9.77 5.94 -2.95
CA PRO A 209 -8.45 6.57 -3.16
C PRO A 209 -8.07 7.58 -2.07
N THR A 210 -8.97 7.90 -1.13
CA THR A 210 -8.72 8.78 0.01
C THR A 210 -7.66 8.19 0.95
N GLY A 211 -6.50 8.84 1.05
CA GLY A 211 -5.32 8.36 1.76
C GLY A 211 -4.22 7.79 0.86
N GLY A 212 -4.50 7.51 -0.44
CA GLY A 212 -3.49 7.02 -1.38
C GLY A 212 -2.97 5.61 -1.10
N PHE A 213 -3.79 4.74 -0.49
CA PHE A 213 -3.32 3.46 0.04
C PHE A 213 -3.21 2.32 -0.98
N GLY A 214 -4.00 2.32 -2.08
CA GLY A 214 -4.18 1.16 -2.94
C GLY A 214 -2.88 0.60 -3.52
N MET A 215 -2.14 1.42 -4.28
CA MET A 215 -0.85 1.03 -4.86
C MET A 215 0.16 0.61 -3.78
N ASN A 216 0.22 1.35 -2.67
CA ASN A 216 1.15 1.06 -1.58
C ASN A 216 0.85 -0.28 -0.91
N THR A 217 -0.42 -0.64 -0.75
CA THR A 217 -0.84 -1.96 -0.22
C THR A 217 -0.41 -3.08 -1.17
N GLY A 218 -0.59 -2.92 -2.48
CA GLY A 218 -0.13 -3.88 -3.49
C GLY A 218 1.39 -4.06 -3.51
N ILE A 219 2.17 -2.97 -3.33
CA ILE A 219 3.64 -3.05 -3.22
C ILE A 219 4.05 -3.86 -1.97
N GLN A 220 3.39 -3.63 -0.84
CA GLN A 220 3.65 -4.38 0.39
C GLN A 220 3.26 -5.86 0.24
N GLU A 221 2.19 -6.17 -0.48
CA GLU A 221 1.79 -7.54 -0.81
C GLU A 221 2.82 -8.22 -1.70
N ALA A 222 3.34 -7.52 -2.70
CA ALA A 222 4.41 -8.02 -3.56
C ALA A 222 5.69 -8.31 -2.74
N MET A 223 6.04 -7.44 -1.79
CA MET A 223 7.19 -7.65 -0.89
C MET A 223 6.98 -8.87 0.00
N ASP A 224 5.83 -8.99 0.66
CA ASP A 224 5.52 -10.13 1.54
C ASP A 224 5.48 -11.46 0.77
N LEU A 225 4.82 -11.49 -0.39
CA LEU A 225 4.69 -12.70 -1.19
C LEU A 225 6.01 -13.13 -1.85
N SER A 226 6.85 -12.18 -2.28
CA SER A 226 8.07 -12.48 -3.02
C SER A 226 9.10 -13.25 -2.18
N TRP A 227 9.32 -12.86 -0.91
CA TRP A 227 10.26 -13.59 -0.07
C TRP A 227 9.73 -14.98 0.31
N LYS A 228 8.43 -15.12 0.54
CA LYS A 228 7.78 -16.39 0.84
C LYS A 228 7.88 -17.37 -0.33
N LEU A 229 7.61 -16.89 -1.54
CA LEU A 229 7.80 -17.69 -2.76
C LEU A 229 9.26 -18.05 -2.99
N THR A 230 10.18 -17.13 -2.75
CA THR A 230 11.63 -17.41 -2.83
C THR A 230 12.01 -18.54 -1.86
N ALA A 231 11.57 -18.44 -0.61
CA ALA A 231 11.81 -19.48 0.40
C ALA A 231 11.30 -20.86 -0.03
N MET A 232 10.10 -20.92 -0.62
CA MET A 232 9.54 -22.17 -1.13
C MET A 232 10.32 -22.72 -2.32
N LEU A 233 10.72 -21.85 -3.25
CA LEU A 233 11.48 -22.23 -4.46
C LEU A 233 12.91 -22.69 -4.13
N GLU A 234 13.53 -22.08 -3.13
CA GLU A 234 14.86 -22.44 -2.63
C GLU A 234 14.83 -23.63 -1.63
N GLY A 235 13.64 -24.04 -1.18
CA GLY A 235 13.43 -25.23 -0.37
C GLY A 235 13.68 -25.08 1.13
N TRP A 236 13.82 -23.87 1.64
CA TRP A 236 13.93 -23.61 3.08
C TRP A 236 12.60 -23.16 3.72
N GLY A 237 11.61 -22.74 2.93
CA GLY A 237 10.26 -22.45 3.40
C GLY A 237 9.53 -23.72 3.87
N GLY A 238 8.81 -23.61 4.99
CA GLY A 238 7.97 -24.69 5.50
C GLY A 238 6.55 -24.68 4.90
N ASP A 239 5.79 -25.73 5.14
CA ASP A 239 4.48 -25.98 4.52
C ASP A 239 3.43 -24.89 4.81
N ASN A 240 3.56 -24.19 5.95
CA ASN A 240 2.63 -23.14 6.36
C ASN A 240 3.04 -21.72 5.89
N LEU A 241 4.21 -21.58 5.25
CA LEU A 241 4.73 -20.26 4.92
C LEU A 241 3.83 -19.49 3.95
N LEU A 242 3.38 -20.12 2.87
CA LEU A 242 2.47 -19.46 1.91
C LEU A 242 1.06 -19.23 2.47
N ALA A 243 0.60 -20.07 3.40
CA ALA A 243 -0.68 -19.85 4.08
C ALA A 243 -0.66 -18.59 4.96
N SER A 244 0.52 -18.20 5.47
CA SER A 244 0.67 -16.96 6.24
C SER A 244 0.42 -15.69 5.40
N TYR A 245 0.56 -15.72 4.08
CA TYR A 245 0.29 -14.61 3.20
C TYR A 245 -1.15 -14.08 3.35
N ASP A 246 -2.14 -14.99 3.28
CA ASP A 246 -3.55 -14.63 3.50
C ASP A 246 -3.78 -14.15 4.94
N ALA A 247 -3.23 -14.88 5.92
CA ALA A 247 -3.40 -14.58 7.34
C ALA A 247 -2.84 -13.20 7.74
N GLU A 248 -1.79 -12.74 7.07
CA GLU A 248 -1.12 -11.47 7.33
C GLU A 248 -1.70 -10.32 6.49
N ARG A 249 -1.80 -10.50 5.16
CA ARG A 249 -2.10 -9.39 4.25
C ARG A 249 -3.59 -9.05 4.15
N ARG A 250 -4.47 -10.05 4.20
CA ARG A 250 -5.92 -9.79 4.11
C ARG A 250 -6.46 -8.94 5.27
N PRO A 251 -6.12 -9.17 6.57
CA PRO A 251 -6.54 -8.29 7.65
C PRO A 251 -5.98 -6.86 7.53
N VAL A 252 -4.75 -6.70 7.04
CA VAL A 252 -4.14 -5.40 6.79
C VAL A 252 -4.89 -4.68 5.67
N ALA A 253 -5.19 -5.34 4.56
CA ALA A 253 -5.97 -4.76 3.47
C ALA A 253 -7.39 -4.38 3.93
N GLN A 254 -8.03 -5.19 4.77
CA GLN A 254 -9.34 -4.84 5.36
C GLN A 254 -9.26 -3.57 6.19
N MET A 255 -8.29 -3.46 7.09
CA MET A 255 -8.07 -2.27 7.93
C MET A 255 -7.84 -1.02 7.08
N ILE A 256 -6.98 -1.11 6.07
CA ILE A 256 -6.64 0.00 5.18
C ILE A 256 -7.85 0.40 4.32
N THR A 257 -8.59 -0.57 3.81
CA THR A 257 -9.80 -0.35 3.00
C THR A 257 -10.89 0.34 3.82
N ASP A 258 -11.06 -0.05 5.08
CA ASP A 258 -12.00 0.59 6.01
C ASP A 258 -11.57 2.03 6.34
N GLU A 259 -10.26 2.28 6.51
CA GLU A 259 -9.74 3.62 6.76
C GLU A 259 -9.95 4.56 5.56
N GLY A 260 -9.68 4.09 4.34
CA GLY A 260 -9.96 4.86 3.12
C GLY A 260 -11.46 5.18 2.94
N ALA A 261 -12.33 4.23 3.25
CA ALA A 261 -13.78 4.46 3.22
C ALA A 261 -14.23 5.44 4.32
N ARG A 262 -13.68 5.32 5.53
CA ARG A 262 -13.94 6.26 6.62
C ARG A 262 -13.59 7.69 6.22
N ASN A 263 -12.40 7.91 5.66
CA ASN A 263 -11.97 9.23 5.22
C ASN A 263 -12.95 9.82 4.20
N PHE A 264 -13.41 9.03 3.23
CA PHE A 264 -14.43 9.48 2.28
C PHE A 264 -15.76 9.84 2.94
N VAL A 265 -16.26 9.01 3.85
CA VAL A 265 -17.54 9.24 4.53
C VAL A 265 -17.53 10.48 5.40
N GLN A 266 -16.39 10.91 5.93
CA GLN A 266 -16.29 12.13 6.73
C GLN A 266 -16.77 13.37 5.98
N PHE A 267 -16.57 13.46 4.67
CA PHE A 267 -17.06 14.58 3.86
C PHE A 267 -18.59 14.74 3.92
N SER A 268 -19.35 13.66 4.14
CA SER A 268 -20.80 13.72 4.26
C SER A 268 -21.30 14.29 5.60
N LYS A 269 -20.40 14.46 6.57
CA LYS A 269 -20.72 15.04 7.89
C LYS A 269 -20.52 16.55 7.93
N LEU A 270 -19.89 17.13 6.91
CA LEU A 270 -19.75 18.57 6.79
C LEU A 270 -21.12 19.20 6.53
N PRO A 271 -21.37 20.38 7.07
CA PRO A 271 -22.64 21.07 6.87
C PRO A 271 -22.77 21.53 5.41
N ASN A 272 -23.97 21.43 4.88
CA ASN A 272 -24.32 21.93 3.56
C ASN A 272 -25.18 23.18 3.70
N SER A 273 -24.88 24.24 2.98
CA SER A 273 -25.68 25.47 2.98
C SER A 273 -25.42 26.32 1.75
N PRO A 274 -26.46 26.99 1.19
CA PRO A 274 -26.29 27.97 0.12
C PRO A 274 -25.39 29.15 0.51
N GLU A 275 -25.22 29.43 1.80
CA GLU A 275 -24.33 30.51 2.26
C GLU A 275 -22.85 30.27 1.90
N ILE A 276 -22.45 29.04 1.60
CA ILE A 276 -21.05 28.71 1.28
C ILE A 276 -20.52 29.54 0.08
N ASP A 277 -21.38 29.80 -0.91
CA ASP A 277 -21.06 30.51 -2.14
C ASP A 277 -21.42 32.00 -2.09
N GLN A 278 -21.99 32.50 -0.97
CA GLN A 278 -22.45 33.87 -0.86
C GLN A 278 -21.34 34.80 -0.34
N ASP A 279 -21.18 35.94 -1.01
CA ASP A 279 -20.29 37.02 -0.57
C ASP A 279 -21.04 37.98 0.38
N THR A 280 -21.46 37.46 1.52
CA THR A 280 -22.20 38.16 2.59
C THR A 280 -21.56 37.87 3.95
N PRO A 281 -21.85 38.69 4.98
CA PRO A 281 -21.38 38.43 6.35
C PRO A 281 -21.80 37.05 6.88
N GLU A 282 -22.99 36.57 6.50
CA GLU A 282 -23.52 35.24 6.85
C GLU A 282 -22.71 34.17 6.14
N GLY A 283 -22.39 34.34 4.85
CA GLY A 283 -21.53 33.43 4.08
C GLY A 283 -20.10 33.36 4.64
N GLU A 284 -19.53 34.49 5.05
CA GLU A 284 -18.23 34.52 5.72
C GLU A 284 -18.24 33.78 7.04
N ALA A 285 -19.27 33.99 7.85
CA ALA A 285 -19.45 33.29 9.13
C ALA A 285 -19.60 31.77 8.91
N PHE A 286 -20.38 31.35 7.90
CA PHE A 286 -20.54 29.94 7.55
C PHE A 286 -19.21 29.31 7.12
N ARG A 287 -18.46 29.95 6.21
CA ARG A 287 -17.16 29.42 5.76
C ARG A 287 -16.14 29.30 6.91
N LYS A 288 -16.19 30.22 7.89
CA LYS A 288 -15.34 30.14 9.08
C LYS A 288 -15.70 28.95 9.97
N ASP A 289 -16.99 28.73 10.22
CA ASP A 289 -17.48 27.59 10.97
C ASP A 289 -17.19 26.26 10.24
N PHE A 290 -17.42 26.23 8.94
CA PHE A 290 -17.08 25.11 8.06
C PHE A 290 -15.60 24.75 8.16
N THR A 291 -14.71 25.74 8.14
CA THR A 291 -13.26 25.51 8.29
C THR A 291 -12.95 24.89 9.66
N GLN A 292 -13.59 25.34 10.74
CA GLN A 292 -13.40 24.72 12.05
C GLN A 292 -13.87 23.27 12.06
N GLN A 293 -14.97 22.96 11.41
CA GLN A 293 -15.49 21.59 11.34
C GLN A 293 -14.58 20.64 10.52
N LEU A 294 -13.81 21.13 9.55
CA LEU A 294 -12.78 20.32 8.89
C LEU A 294 -11.75 19.79 9.90
N TYR A 295 -11.31 20.62 10.84
CA TYR A 295 -10.40 20.21 11.92
C TYR A 295 -11.07 19.30 12.95
N ASP A 296 -12.29 19.62 13.38
CA ASP A 296 -13.02 18.84 14.38
C ASP A 296 -13.34 17.42 13.88
N LEU A 297 -13.55 17.25 12.58
CA LEU A 297 -13.76 15.96 11.91
C LEU A 297 -12.46 15.25 11.56
N GLN A 298 -11.30 15.83 11.88
CA GLN A 298 -9.99 15.27 11.53
C GLN A 298 -9.87 14.95 10.02
N MET A 299 -10.19 15.93 9.15
CA MET A 299 -10.08 15.75 7.71
C MET A 299 -8.62 15.67 7.24
N ASP A 300 -7.66 16.12 8.07
CA ASP A 300 -6.22 15.94 7.91
C ASP A 300 -5.76 14.49 8.04
N ARG A 301 -6.58 13.62 8.64
CA ARG A 301 -6.31 12.18 8.79
C ARG A 301 -6.07 11.45 7.45
N GLU A 302 -6.59 12.00 6.35
CA GLU A 302 -6.30 11.49 5.00
C GLU A 302 -4.81 11.64 4.62
N TYR A 303 -4.11 12.61 5.22
CA TYR A 303 -2.71 12.96 4.94
C TYR A 303 -1.77 12.59 6.08
N ASP A 304 -2.23 12.65 7.32
CA ASP A 304 -1.47 12.20 8.49
C ASP A 304 -1.82 10.75 8.80
N THR A 305 -1.11 9.83 8.18
CA THR A 305 -1.41 8.39 8.13
C THR A 305 -0.30 7.53 8.71
N ASN A 306 0.59 8.09 9.54
CA ASN A 306 1.77 7.38 10.04
C ASN A 306 1.40 6.07 10.76
N GLY A 307 0.32 6.03 11.52
CA GLY A 307 -0.14 4.80 12.17
C GLY A 307 -0.64 3.74 11.19
N VAL A 308 -1.22 4.15 10.04
CA VAL A 308 -1.66 3.22 8.99
C VAL A 308 -0.47 2.68 8.21
N VAL A 309 0.41 3.57 7.71
CA VAL A 309 1.45 3.19 6.74
C VAL A 309 2.69 2.57 7.39
N LEU A 310 3.00 2.93 8.63
CA LEU A 310 4.16 2.41 9.38
C LEU A 310 3.75 1.48 10.52
N GLY A 311 2.52 1.61 11.03
CA GLY A 311 2.03 0.91 12.22
C GLY A 311 1.11 -0.28 11.94
N TYR A 312 0.91 -0.67 10.67
CA TYR A 312 0.24 -1.94 10.39
C TYR A 312 1.09 -3.12 10.89
N ARG A 313 0.46 -4.22 11.22
CA ARG A 313 1.11 -5.35 11.90
C ARG A 313 0.44 -6.67 11.59
N TYR A 314 1.17 -7.74 11.78
CA TYR A 314 0.74 -9.11 11.53
C TYR A 314 0.33 -9.79 12.85
N GLU A 315 -0.81 -9.36 13.38
CA GLU A 315 -1.32 -9.88 14.64
C GLU A 315 -1.83 -11.32 14.47
N GLY A 316 -1.36 -12.23 15.34
CA GLY A 316 -1.75 -13.64 15.26
C GLY A 316 -1.18 -14.42 14.06
N SER A 317 -0.15 -13.92 13.40
CA SER A 317 0.51 -14.62 12.30
C SER A 317 1.10 -15.96 12.76
N PRO A 318 0.94 -17.05 11.98
CA PRO A 318 1.49 -18.36 12.32
C PRO A 318 3.02 -18.45 12.22
N ILE A 319 3.66 -17.44 11.59
CA ILE A 319 5.13 -17.38 11.39
C ILE A 319 5.79 -16.31 12.25
N ILE A 320 5.13 -15.87 13.31
CA ILE A 320 5.65 -14.93 14.30
C ILE A 320 5.60 -15.58 15.68
N VAL A 321 6.70 -15.44 16.42
CA VAL A 321 6.80 -15.93 17.80
C VAL A 321 6.51 -14.77 18.75
N PRO A 322 5.35 -14.75 19.43
CA PRO A 322 4.99 -13.66 20.33
C PRO A 322 5.87 -13.65 21.59
N ASP A 323 6.22 -12.44 22.06
CA ASP A 323 7.03 -12.25 23.26
C ASP A 323 6.19 -12.01 24.55
N GLY A 324 4.86 -12.11 24.45
CA GLY A 324 3.93 -11.90 25.56
C GLY A 324 3.72 -10.43 25.97
N THR A 325 4.36 -9.49 25.31
CA THR A 325 4.11 -8.04 25.56
C THR A 325 2.74 -7.64 25.04
N PRO A 326 2.05 -6.68 25.72
CA PRO A 326 0.74 -6.22 25.26
C PRO A 326 0.83 -5.49 23.92
N GLU A 327 -0.21 -5.68 23.11
CA GLU A 327 -0.36 -5.00 21.83
C GLU A 327 -0.60 -3.50 22.05
N PRO A 328 0.16 -2.59 21.42
CA PRO A 328 -0.13 -1.17 21.43
C PRO A 328 -1.48 -0.86 20.80
N LYS A 329 -2.20 0.13 21.33
CA LYS A 329 -3.44 0.59 20.71
C LYS A 329 -3.15 1.11 19.30
N PHE A 330 -3.92 0.66 18.32
CA PHE A 330 -3.83 1.19 16.98
C PHE A 330 -4.47 2.60 16.90
N GLU A 331 -3.73 3.54 16.33
CA GLU A 331 -4.20 4.90 16.03
C GLU A 331 -3.73 5.28 14.62
N ALA A 332 -4.64 5.63 13.72
CA ALA A 332 -4.32 5.81 12.30
C ALA A 332 -3.33 6.95 12.02
N MET A 333 -3.39 8.03 12.80
CA MET A 333 -2.50 9.20 12.64
C MET A 333 -1.19 9.05 13.42
N VAL A 334 -1.12 8.15 14.41
CA VAL A 334 0.02 8.04 15.31
C VAL A 334 0.73 6.72 15.15
N TYR A 335 1.97 6.77 14.70
CA TYR A 335 2.84 5.59 14.72
C TYR A 335 3.42 5.39 16.12
N THR A 336 3.14 4.22 16.71
CA THR A 336 3.80 3.78 17.95
C THR A 336 5.00 2.95 17.58
N GLU A 337 6.20 3.53 17.74
CA GLU A 337 7.45 2.86 17.44
C GLU A 337 7.69 1.71 18.43
N THR A 338 7.87 0.51 17.90
CA THR A 338 8.12 -0.69 18.69
C THR A 338 8.73 -1.80 17.83
N ALA A 339 9.65 -2.56 18.40
CA ALA A 339 10.17 -3.79 17.81
C ALA A 339 9.44 -5.04 18.31
N ARG A 340 8.17 -4.91 18.72
CA ARG A 340 7.35 -6.06 19.11
C ARG A 340 7.16 -7.02 17.92
N PRO A 341 7.21 -8.36 18.15
CA PRO A 341 6.95 -9.31 17.07
C PRO A 341 5.63 -9.04 16.33
N GLY A 342 5.68 -9.10 15.00
CA GLY A 342 4.58 -8.74 14.11
C GLY A 342 4.56 -7.30 13.64
N HIS A 343 5.32 -6.40 14.26
CA HIS A 343 5.47 -5.00 13.85
C HIS A 343 6.62 -4.81 12.87
N ARG A 344 6.56 -3.74 12.09
CA ARG A 344 7.70 -3.28 11.29
C ARG A 344 8.86 -2.93 12.21
N ALA A 345 10.07 -3.37 11.84
CA ALA A 345 11.28 -3.01 12.56
C ALA A 345 11.48 -1.48 12.56
N PRO A 346 11.77 -0.87 13.71
CA PRO A 346 11.97 0.56 13.81
C PRO A 346 13.15 1.07 12.97
N HIS A 347 12.99 2.26 12.39
CA HIS A 347 14.07 2.99 11.77
C HIS A 347 14.90 3.71 12.81
N ALA A 348 16.22 3.67 12.66
CA ALA A 348 17.16 4.55 13.34
C ALA A 348 18.41 4.74 12.48
N TRP A 349 19.06 5.89 12.61
CA TRP A 349 20.32 6.14 11.93
C TRP A 349 21.48 5.46 12.66
N ILE A 350 22.32 4.74 11.92
CA ILE A 350 23.52 4.06 12.43
C ILE A 350 24.72 4.98 12.25
N GLY A 351 25.50 5.17 13.32
CA GLY A 351 26.64 6.10 13.33
C GLY A 351 26.24 7.53 13.68
N ASP A 352 27.12 8.48 13.37
CA ASP A 352 26.95 9.89 13.72
C ASP A 352 26.27 10.72 12.61
N GLY A 353 25.91 10.08 11.49
CA GLY A 353 25.28 10.71 10.32
C GLY A 353 23.95 10.07 9.92
N GLU A 354 23.30 10.64 8.90
CA GLU A 354 22.07 10.13 8.30
C GLU A 354 22.39 9.38 6.99
N GLU A 355 23.41 8.50 7.00
CA GLU A 355 23.88 7.80 5.81
C GLU A 355 23.42 6.34 5.75
N LYS A 356 23.20 5.70 6.90
CA LYS A 356 22.81 4.30 6.99
C LYS A 356 21.69 4.10 7.99
N SER A 357 20.56 3.58 7.54
CA SER A 357 19.43 3.20 8.38
C SER A 357 19.60 1.79 8.94
N THR A 358 18.95 1.50 10.06
CA THR A 358 18.74 0.11 10.52
C THR A 358 18.04 -0.75 9.47
N LEU A 359 17.19 -0.16 8.63
CA LEU A 359 16.48 -0.85 7.55
C LEU A 359 17.42 -1.31 6.42
N ASP A 360 18.56 -0.62 6.23
CA ASP A 360 19.59 -0.99 5.23
C ASP A 360 20.39 -2.24 5.63
N LEU A 361 20.20 -2.75 6.84
CA LEU A 361 20.78 -4.02 7.28
C LEU A 361 19.98 -5.24 6.83
N PHE A 362 18.72 -5.03 6.46
CA PHE A 362 17.81 -6.13 6.09
C PHE A 362 17.98 -6.49 4.63
N GLY A 363 17.86 -7.78 4.34
CA GLY A 363 18.15 -8.31 3.02
C GLY A 363 17.18 -9.43 2.62
N ARG A 364 17.62 -10.27 1.68
CA ARG A 364 16.79 -11.37 1.14
C ARG A 364 16.56 -12.53 2.13
N GLY A 365 17.37 -12.61 3.20
CA GLY A 365 17.25 -13.57 4.29
C GLY A 365 16.79 -12.90 5.58
N PHE A 366 16.72 -13.69 6.65
CA PHE A 366 16.50 -13.16 7.98
C PHE A 366 17.73 -12.39 8.47
N THR A 367 17.51 -11.35 9.29
CA THR A 367 18.57 -10.60 9.97
C THR A 367 18.37 -10.70 11.47
N LEU A 368 19.38 -11.18 12.20
CA LEU A 368 19.40 -11.17 13.66
C LEU A 368 20.21 -9.98 14.14
N LEU A 369 19.50 -8.97 14.67
CA LEU A 369 20.15 -7.84 15.34
C LEU A 369 20.59 -8.27 16.74
N ARG A 370 21.87 -8.02 17.08
CA ARG A 370 22.43 -8.29 18.41
C ARG A 370 22.92 -6.98 19.00
N PHE A 371 22.30 -6.58 20.11
CA PHE A 371 22.61 -5.34 20.85
C PHE A 371 23.53 -5.55 22.06
N ASP A 372 23.81 -6.80 22.42
CA ASP A 372 24.73 -7.17 23.50
C ASP A 372 25.65 -8.29 23.01
N PRO A 373 26.95 -8.00 22.76
CA PRO A 373 27.89 -8.99 22.24
C PRO A 373 28.16 -10.17 23.19
N ASP A 374 27.83 -10.04 24.47
CA ASP A 374 27.98 -11.12 25.43
C ASP A 374 26.87 -12.17 25.34
N VAL A 375 25.80 -11.88 24.60
CA VAL A 375 24.74 -12.84 24.36
C VAL A 375 25.08 -13.73 23.16
N SER A 376 25.25 -15.05 23.41
CA SER A 376 25.52 -16.01 22.34
C SER A 376 24.33 -16.14 21.39
N VAL A 377 24.62 -16.21 20.09
CA VAL A 377 23.66 -16.44 19.00
C VAL A 377 23.90 -17.78 18.28
N GLU A 378 24.88 -18.56 18.73
CA GLU A 378 25.35 -19.77 18.06
C GLU A 378 24.22 -20.80 17.82
N ALA A 379 23.31 -20.97 18.78
CA ALA A 379 22.22 -21.92 18.64
C ALA A 379 21.20 -21.48 17.56
N LEU A 380 20.90 -20.18 17.44
CA LEU A 380 20.03 -19.66 16.35
C LEU A 380 20.69 -19.80 14.98
N VAL A 381 22.00 -19.47 14.90
CA VAL A 381 22.77 -19.62 13.65
C VAL A 381 22.85 -21.08 13.23
N ALA A 382 23.10 -22.00 14.18
CA ALA A 382 23.15 -23.44 13.90
C ALA A 382 21.77 -23.97 13.46
N ALA A 383 20.67 -23.54 14.11
CA ALA A 383 19.32 -23.95 13.75
C ALA A 383 18.93 -23.43 12.35
N ALA A 384 19.26 -22.18 12.03
CA ALA A 384 19.05 -21.62 10.69
C ALA A 384 19.81 -22.41 9.63
N ALA A 385 21.09 -22.69 9.88
CA ALA A 385 21.93 -23.50 8.98
C ALA A 385 21.38 -24.93 8.79
N GLU A 386 20.88 -25.58 9.83
CA GLU A 386 20.25 -26.91 9.77
C GLU A 386 19.02 -26.93 8.86
N ARG A 387 18.25 -25.84 8.83
CA ARG A 387 17.06 -25.68 7.99
C ARG A 387 17.34 -25.03 6.62
N GLY A 388 18.58 -24.65 6.35
CA GLY A 388 18.95 -23.93 5.13
C GLY A 388 18.41 -22.53 5.07
N VAL A 389 17.95 -21.96 6.19
CA VAL A 389 17.40 -20.58 6.26
C VAL A 389 18.54 -19.57 6.19
N PRO A 390 18.55 -18.65 5.20
CA PRO A 390 19.53 -17.57 5.16
C PRO A 390 19.39 -16.66 6.37
N LEU A 391 20.44 -16.55 7.19
CA LEU A 391 20.48 -15.72 8.39
C LEU A 391 21.79 -14.92 8.46
N THR A 392 21.66 -13.60 8.56
CA THR A 392 22.77 -12.69 8.83
C THR A 392 22.68 -12.22 10.28
N VAL A 393 23.81 -12.10 10.95
CA VAL A 393 23.90 -11.52 12.31
C VAL A 393 24.56 -10.14 12.19
N GLU A 394 23.89 -9.12 12.72
CA GLU A 394 24.35 -7.73 12.71
C GLU A 394 24.50 -7.24 14.16
N ASP A 395 25.73 -6.86 14.53
CA ASP A 395 26.04 -6.31 15.86
C ASP A 395 25.84 -4.79 15.85
N ILE A 396 25.02 -4.28 16.76
CA ILE A 396 24.73 -2.85 16.89
C ILE A 396 25.18 -2.36 18.28
N ASP A 397 26.26 -1.58 18.31
CA ASP A 397 26.82 -0.97 19.53
C ASP A 397 26.36 0.51 19.64
N GLN A 398 25.05 0.74 19.66
CA GLN A 398 24.46 2.08 19.85
C GLN A 398 23.30 2.00 20.84
N ALA A 399 23.49 2.57 22.03
CA ALA A 399 22.55 2.51 23.14
C ALA A 399 21.17 3.15 22.82
N ASN A 400 21.13 4.18 21.96
CA ASN A 400 19.89 4.80 21.51
C ASN A 400 19.07 3.84 20.63
N ILE A 401 19.72 3.06 19.75
CA ILE A 401 19.05 2.06 18.91
C ILE A 401 18.60 0.87 19.77
N ALA A 402 19.47 0.35 20.63
CA ALA A 402 19.13 -0.72 21.56
C ALA A 402 17.90 -0.40 22.41
N LYS A 403 17.74 0.87 22.81
CA LYS A 403 16.57 1.34 23.56
C LYS A 403 15.27 1.27 22.75
N ILE A 404 15.31 1.57 21.43
CA ILE A 404 14.14 1.51 20.53
C ILE A 404 13.70 0.06 20.33
N TYR A 405 14.66 -0.85 20.16
CA TYR A 405 14.39 -2.28 19.96
C TYR A 405 14.03 -3.03 21.25
N ASP A 406 14.39 -2.50 22.41
CA ASP A 406 13.97 -2.95 23.75
C ASP A 406 14.27 -4.42 24.09
N ARG A 407 15.19 -5.06 23.35
CA ARG A 407 15.69 -6.44 23.61
C ARG A 407 17.11 -6.57 23.09
N LYS A 408 17.84 -7.55 23.63
CA LYS A 408 19.22 -7.82 23.23
C LYS A 408 19.35 -8.54 21.90
N LEU A 409 18.36 -9.35 21.53
CA LEU A 409 18.28 -10.08 20.28
C LEU A 409 16.93 -9.82 19.60
N VAL A 410 16.96 -9.49 18.31
CA VAL A 410 15.75 -9.23 17.52
C VAL A 410 15.91 -9.87 16.13
N LEU A 411 15.05 -10.80 15.78
CA LEU A 411 15.03 -11.49 14.49
C LEU A 411 14.07 -10.80 13.55
N ILE A 412 14.59 -10.32 12.43
CA ILE A 412 13.86 -9.56 11.42
C ILE A 412 13.66 -10.43 10.17
N ARG A 413 12.46 -10.40 9.60
CA ARG A 413 12.07 -11.07 8.35
C ARG A 413 12.57 -10.29 7.14
N PRO A 414 12.61 -10.93 5.94
CA PRO A 414 12.98 -10.25 4.68
C PRO A 414 12.05 -9.10 4.28
N ASP A 415 10.84 -9.00 4.85
CA ASP A 415 9.87 -7.92 4.65
C ASP A 415 9.88 -6.86 5.77
N ASP A 416 11.00 -6.74 6.47
CA ASP A 416 11.27 -5.76 7.53
C ASP A 416 10.38 -5.90 8.79
N HIS A 417 9.68 -7.03 8.97
CA HIS A 417 8.88 -7.27 10.18
C HIS A 417 9.65 -8.10 11.21
N VAL A 418 9.44 -7.77 12.48
CA VAL A 418 10.02 -8.52 13.61
C VAL A 418 9.32 -9.88 13.73
N ALA A 419 10.08 -10.96 13.60
CA ALA A 419 9.58 -12.32 13.74
C ALA A 419 9.63 -12.84 15.18
N TRP A 420 10.71 -12.44 15.91
CA TRP A 420 10.97 -12.86 17.29
C TRP A 420 11.93 -11.88 17.96
N ARG A 421 11.89 -11.76 19.29
CA ARG A 421 12.89 -11.03 20.10
C ARG A 421 12.97 -11.57 21.52
N ASP A 422 14.14 -11.47 22.14
CA ASP A 422 14.39 -11.81 23.55
C ASP A 422 15.70 -11.18 24.05
N ASP A 423 15.94 -11.27 25.37
CA ASP A 423 17.19 -10.86 26.01
C ASP A 423 18.25 -11.98 26.08
N ALA A 424 17.87 -13.20 25.70
CA ALA A 424 18.72 -14.38 25.66
C ALA A 424 18.44 -15.24 24.43
N CYS A 425 19.40 -16.06 24.03
CA CYS A 425 19.17 -17.07 23.02
C CYS A 425 18.09 -18.06 23.51
N PRO A 426 17.09 -18.41 22.68
CA PRO A 426 16.00 -19.27 23.10
C PRO A 426 16.51 -20.67 23.45
N ALA A 427 15.88 -21.31 24.44
CA ALA A 427 16.24 -22.68 24.85
C ALA A 427 16.02 -23.69 23.71
N ASP A 428 15.03 -23.46 22.84
CA ASP A 428 14.76 -24.22 21.63
C ASP A 428 14.86 -23.28 20.41
N ALA A 429 16.08 -23.05 19.95
CA ALA A 429 16.35 -22.22 18.78
C ALA A 429 15.77 -22.83 17.49
N LEU A 430 15.71 -24.16 17.41
CA LEU A 430 15.16 -24.84 16.25
C LEU A 430 13.66 -24.59 16.12
N ALA A 431 12.90 -24.62 17.24
CA ALA A 431 11.48 -24.32 17.24
C ALA A 431 11.20 -22.86 16.79
N VAL A 432 12.04 -21.89 17.18
CA VAL A 432 11.93 -20.51 16.69
C VAL A 432 12.13 -20.45 15.18
N ILE A 433 13.21 -21.04 14.66
CA ILE A 433 13.50 -21.06 13.22
C ILE A 433 12.42 -21.84 12.45
N ASP A 434 11.95 -22.97 12.96
CA ASP A 434 10.86 -23.72 12.33
C ASP A 434 9.58 -22.87 12.27
N THR A 435 9.22 -22.18 13.34
CA THR A 435 8.05 -21.29 13.32
C THR A 435 8.18 -20.19 12.27
N VAL A 436 9.28 -19.43 12.28
CA VAL A 436 9.40 -18.23 11.41
C VAL A 436 9.57 -18.55 9.93
N ARG A 437 10.01 -19.78 9.58
CA ARG A 437 10.04 -20.27 8.19
C ARG A 437 8.75 -20.99 7.77
N GLY A 438 7.75 -21.13 8.67
CA GLY A 438 6.47 -21.78 8.41
C GLY A 438 6.53 -23.33 8.48
N GLY A 439 7.41 -23.88 9.30
CA GLY A 439 7.60 -25.33 9.48
C GLY A 439 6.61 -25.96 10.46
#